data_06982a11f60180fcf0d33cfd3ab86776
#
_entry.id   06982a11f60180fcf0d33cfd3ab86776
#
_cell.length_a   1.000
_cell.length_b   1.000
_cell.length_c   1.000
_cell.angle_alpha   90.00
_cell.angle_beta   90.00
_cell.angle_gamma   90.00
#
_symmetry.space_group_name_H-M   'P 1'
#
loop_
_entity.id
_entity.type
_entity.pdbx_description
1 polymer ?
#
loop_
_entity_poly.entity_id
_entity_poly.type
_entity_poly.pdbx_seq_one_letter_code
_entity_poly.pdbx_strand_id
1 'polypeptide(L)'
;MQHLQKTTSNETPESGEVIILPPVQVRRRTPTFARRMNAIFQRLIPAFLGLGLLVVLWQLAAINSKGFPTPLSTLDSALTLFADPFYRDGPNDMGIGWNVLASLQRVAVGFGLAALAGIPLGFLIGRFTFFSRMFSPLIALLRPVSPLAWLPIGLLLFQKAEPASSWTIFICSIWPMVINTAEGVRRIPQDYLNVARVLQLSEWTILRRILFPAVLPAVLTGVRLSIGIAWLVIVAAEMLTGGLGIGFWIWNEWNNLNVENILIAIVIIGVVGLLLEQGLMLIARRFSWQEK
;
A
#
# COMPACT_ATOMS: atom_id res chain seq x y z
N MET A 1 68.16 -23.37 -7.54
CA MET A 1 68.97 -24.30 -6.70
C MET A 1 68.73 -23.95 -5.25
N GLN A 2 68.34 -24.99 -4.45
CA GLN A 2 68.44 -25.11 -2.98
C GLN A 2 67.57 -24.12 -2.17
N HIS A 3 66.72 -24.48 -1.25
CA HIS A 3 66.49 -25.71 -0.48
C HIS A 3 65.05 -25.70 0.04
N LEU A 4 64.32 -26.72 -0.31
CA LEU A 4 63.14 -27.19 0.43
C LEU A 4 63.67 -28.07 1.58
N GLN A 5 63.44 -27.71 2.81
CA GLN A 5 63.49 -28.65 3.92
C GLN A 5 62.17 -28.77 4.61
N LYS A 6 61.60 -29.93 4.47
CA LYS A 6 60.52 -30.52 5.27
C LYS A 6 60.95 -30.56 6.74
N THR A 7 60.11 -30.13 7.64
CA THR A 7 60.00 -30.72 8.97
C THR A 7 58.54 -30.99 9.27
N THR A 8 58.19 -32.23 9.11
CA THR A 8 57.01 -32.85 9.72
C THR A 8 57.35 -33.07 11.19
N SER A 9 56.68 -32.37 12.09
CA SER A 9 56.52 -32.82 13.47
C SER A 9 55.04 -33.03 13.72
N ASN A 10 54.69 -34.31 13.83
CA ASN A 10 53.44 -34.79 14.42
C ASN A 10 53.48 -34.42 15.92
N GLU A 11 52.80 -33.36 16.29
CA GLU A 11 52.41 -33.16 17.67
C GLU A 11 50.88 -33.12 17.70
N THR A 12 50.31 -34.19 18.25
CA THR A 12 48.89 -34.26 18.67
C THR A 12 48.69 -33.17 19.72
N PRO A 13 47.68 -32.28 19.59
CA PRO A 13 47.37 -31.31 20.65
C PRO A 13 46.74 -32.05 21.82
N GLU A 14 47.48 -32.17 22.90
CA GLU A 14 46.98 -32.49 24.24
C GLU A 14 46.06 -31.37 24.72
N SER A 15 44.91 -31.86 25.31
CA SER A 15 44.00 -31.14 26.21
C SER A 15 43.51 -29.74 25.81
N GLY A 16 42.31 -29.73 25.36
CA GLY A 16 41.17 -28.78 25.56
C GLY A 16 41.44 -27.36 26.08
N GLU A 17 42.37 -26.63 25.48
CA GLU A 17 42.48 -25.19 25.72
C GLU A 17 41.47 -24.47 24.81
N VAL A 18 40.34 -24.09 25.41
CA VAL A 18 39.33 -23.26 24.73
C VAL A 18 39.97 -21.88 24.49
N ILE A 19 40.42 -21.65 23.29
CA ILE A 19 40.90 -20.31 22.86
C ILE A 19 39.66 -19.40 22.87
N ILE A 20 39.46 -18.68 23.96
CA ILE A 20 38.47 -17.61 24.06
C ILE A 20 38.99 -16.45 23.21
N LEU A 21 38.53 -16.38 21.97
CA LEU A 21 38.77 -15.23 21.11
C LEU A 21 38.14 -13.99 21.78
N PRO A 22 38.89 -12.89 21.92
CA PRO A 22 38.35 -11.66 22.49
C PRO A 22 37.16 -11.21 21.61
N PRO A 23 36.05 -10.69 22.21
CA PRO A 23 34.91 -10.24 21.47
C PRO A 23 35.35 -9.22 20.41
N VAL A 24 35.05 -9.54 19.14
CA VAL A 24 35.29 -8.61 18.04
C VAL A 24 34.47 -7.36 18.30
N GLN A 25 35.09 -6.33 18.80
CA GLN A 25 34.45 -5.02 18.95
C GLN A 25 34.20 -4.45 17.56
N VAL A 26 33.03 -4.74 17.02
CA VAL A 26 32.51 -4.06 15.82
C VAL A 26 32.26 -2.60 16.20
N ARG A 27 33.30 -1.78 16.06
CA ARG A 27 33.23 -0.33 16.23
C ARG A 27 32.25 0.19 15.20
N ARG A 28 30.94 0.34 15.56
CA ARG A 28 29.93 1.02 14.74
C ARG A 28 30.41 2.46 14.53
N ARG A 29 31.13 2.71 13.44
CA ARG A 29 31.50 4.06 13.01
C ARG A 29 30.19 4.78 12.73
N THR A 30 29.78 5.71 13.59
CA THR A 30 28.72 6.68 13.31
C THR A 30 29.02 7.34 11.96
N PRO A 31 28.10 7.32 11.00
CA PRO A 31 28.39 7.90 9.69
C PRO A 31 28.66 9.39 9.88
N THR A 32 29.82 9.84 9.45
CA THR A 32 30.20 11.26 9.42
C THR A 32 29.12 12.04 8.64
N PHE A 33 28.81 13.28 9.05
CA PHE A 33 27.82 14.16 8.43
C PHE A 33 27.92 14.17 6.89
N ALA A 34 29.14 14.22 6.36
CA ALA A 34 29.41 14.12 4.91
C ALA A 34 28.90 12.80 4.27
N ARG A 35 28.99 11.67 4.94
CA ARG A 35 28.45 10.39 4.45
C ARG A 35 26.93 10.36 4.45
N ARG A 36 26.27 10.96 5.46
CA ARG A 36 24.81 11.11 5.49
C ARG A 36 24.32 12.03 4.37
N MET A 37 25.01 13.14 4.16
CA MET A 37 24.71 14.08 3.07
C MET A 37 24.84 13.38 1.70
N ASN A 38 25.95 12.68 1.47
CA ASN A 38 26.17 11.96 0.21
C ASN A 38 25.14 10.84 -0.02
N ALA A 39 24.71 10.13 1.02
CA ALA A 39 23.65 9.13 0.92
C ALA A 39 22.28 9.74 0.60
N ILE A 40 21.99 10.95 1.10
CA ILE A 40 20.78 11.71 0.75
C ILE A 40 20.84 12.16 -0.71
N PHE A 41 21.97 12.73 -1.15
CA PHE A 41 22.19 13.14 -2.54
C PHE A 41 22.05 11.95 -3.51
N GLN A 42 22.67 10.81 -3.22
CA GLN A 42 22.58 9.60 -4.03
C GLN A 42 21.16 9.04 -4.15
N ARG A 43 20.27 9.31 -3.17
CA ARG A 43 18.85 8.92 -3.25
C ARG A 43 17.97 9.94 -3.96
N LEU A 44 18.28 11.24 -3.79
CA LEU A 44 17.46 12.32 -4.34
C LEU A 44 17.76 12.59 -5.82
N ILE A 45 19.05 12.51 -6.23
CA ILE A 45 19.44 12.78 -7.61
C ILE A 45 18.68 11.90 -8.63
N PRO A 46 18.60 10.55 -8.46
CA PRO A 46 17.84 9.72 -9.40
C PRO A 46 16.36 10.07 -9.43
N ALA A 47 15.76 10.42 -8.28
CA ALA A 47 14.36 10.81 -8.21
C ALA A 47 14.09 12.13 -8.97
N PHE A 48 14.94 13.13 -8.78
CA PHE A 48 14.85 14.40 -9.51
C PHE A 48 15.13 14.25 -11.00
N LEU A 49 16.08 13.39 -11.39
CA LEU A 49 16.34 13.08 -12.81
C LEU A 49 15.13 12.39 -13.46
N GLY A 50 14.49 11.45 -12.74
CA GLY A 50 13.26 10.78 -13.21
C GLY A 50 12.11 11.76 -13.38
N LEU A 51 11.90 12.66 -12.39
CA LEU A 51 10.88 13.70 -12.48
C LEU A 51 11.18 14.69 -13.62
N GLY A 52 12.45 15.12 -13.76
CA GLY A 52 12.88 15.98 -14.85
C GLY A 52 12.66 15.35 -16.23
N LEU A 53 12.98 14.05 -16.37
CA LEU A 53 12.71 13.31 -17.59
C LEU A 53 11.21 13.28 -17.92
N LEU A 54 10.36 13.04 -16.93
CA LEU A 54 8.91 13.06 -17.11
C LEU A 54 8.41 14.41 -17.57
N VAL A 55 8.90 15.51 -16.98
CA VAL A 55 8.54 16.88 -17.39
C VAL A 55 9.03 17.18 -18.82
N VAL A 56 10.23 16.72 -19.19
CA VAL A 56 10.74 16.88 -20.57
C VAL A 56 9.88 16.11 -21.56
N LEU A 57 9.53 14.87 -21.28
CA LEU A 57 8.64 14.06 -22.13
C LEU A 57 7.26 14.71 -22.26
N TRP A 58 6.72 15.24 -21.17
CA TRP A 58 5.47 15.99 -21.18
C TRP A 58 5.58 17.25 -22.07
N GLN A 59 6.63 18.05 -21.91
CA GLN A 59 6.85 19.24 -22.75
C GLN A 59 6.96 18.88 -24.24
N LEU A 60 7.66 17.80 -24.60
CA LEU A 60 7.75 17.32 -25.96
C LEU A 60 6.39 16.87 -26.52
N ALA A 61 5.57 16.20 -25.70
CA ALA A 61 4.22 15.84 -26.07
C ALA A 61 3.34 17.07 -26.30
N ALA A 62 3.45 18.10 -25.44
CA ALA A 62 2.70 19.34 -25.56
C ALA A 62 3.05 20.14 -26.83
N ILE A 63 4.34 20.20 -27.23
CA ILE A 63 4.77 20.87 -28.43
C ILE A 63 4.24 20.18 -29.69
N ASN A 64 4.16 18.83 -29.67
CA ASN A 64 3.74 18.04 -30.82
C ASN A 64 2.21 17.87 -30.93
N SER A 65 1.45 18.25 -29.93
CA SER A 65 -0.01 18.02 -29.87
C SER A 65 -0.76 19.34 -29.76
N LYS A 66 -1.63 19.63 -30.73
CA LYS A 66 -2.53 20.78 -30.64
C LYS A 66 -3.59 20.54 -29.55
N GLY A 67 -3.60 21.38 -28.51
CA GLY A 67 -4.58 21.29 -27.40
C GLY A 67 -4.13 20.51 -26.19
N PHE A 68 -2.90 19.98 -26.16
CA PHE A 68 -2.33 19.40 -24.94
C PHE A 68 -1.55 20.46 -24.16
N PRO A 69 -1.86 20.71 -22.87
CA PRO A 69 -1.28 21.82 -22.12
C PRO A 69 0.18 21.59 -21.77
N THR A 70 0.93 22.69 -21.71
CA THR A 70 2.34 22.66 -21.30
C THR A 70 2.48 22.54 -19.78
N PRO A 71 3.61 22.06 -19.24
CA PRO A 71 3.86 22.06 -17.79
C PRO A 71 3.71 23.45 -17.15
N LEU A 72 4.08 24.51 -17.87
CA LEU A 72 3.97 25.89 -17.37
C LEU A 72 2.51 26.37 -17.30
N SER A 73 1.68 26.14 -18.35
CA SER A 73 0.27 26.52 -18.30
C SER A 73 -0.49 25.74 -17.23
N THR A 74 -0.18 24.45 -17.06
CA THR A 74 -0.76 23.63 -15.98
C THR A 74 -0.35 24.12 -14.59
N LEU A 75 0.89 24.61 -14.42
CA LEU A 75 1.34 25.19 -13.16
C LEU A 75 0.59 26.48 -12.82
N ASP A 76 0.36 27.35 -13.81
CA ASP A 76 -0.41 28.59 -13.63
C ASP A 76 -1.87 28.30 -13.24
N SER A 77 -2.51 27.36 -13.95
CA SER A 77 -3.84 26.86 -13.58
C SER A 77 -3.86 26.24 -12.18
N ALA A 78 -2.82 25.51 -11.78
CA ALA A 78 -2.71 24.95 -10.45
C ALA A 78 -2.62 26.05 -9.37
N LEU A 79 -1.83 27.11 -9.59
CA LEU A 79 -1.75 28.23 -8.65
C LEU A 79 -3.11 28.90 -8.46
N THR A 80 -3.87 29.05 -9.52
CA THR A 80 -5.23 29.61 -9.47
C THR A 80 -6.19 28.68 -8.71
N LEU A 81 -6.15 27.38 -9.01
CA LEU A 81 -6.98 26.38 -8.35
C LEU A 81 -6.70 26.25 -6.84
N PHE A 82 -5.43 26.33 -6.46
CA PHE A 82 -5.01 26.27 -5.06
C PHE A 82 -5.12 27.59 -4.29
N ALA A 83 -5.48 28.71 -4.97
CA ALA A 83 -5.76 29.98 -4.28
C ALA A 83 -7.01 29.88 -3.37
N ASP A 84 -8.03 29.13 -3.82
CA ASP A 84 -9.21 28.82 -3.01
C ASP A 84 -9.67 27.36 -3.21
N PRO A 85 -9.00 26.39 -2.58
CA PRO A 85 -9.29 24.97 -2.79
C PRO A 85 -10.58 24.50 -2.11
N PHE A 86 -11.22 25.36 -1.30
CA PHE A 86 -12.41 25.03 -0.51
C PHE A 86 -13.62 25.93 -0.82
N TYR A 87 -13.66 26.58 -1.99
CA TYR A 87 -14.82 27.38 -2.40
C TYR A 87 -16.10 26.54 -2.51
N ARG A 88 -17.26 27.19 -2.45
CA ARG A 88 -18.59 26.58 -2.54
C ARG A 88 -19.52 27.51 -3.30
N ASP A 89 -19.60 27.34 -4.60
CA ASP A 89 -20.44 28.17 -5.47
C ASP A 89 -21.75 27.48 -5.86
N GLY A 90 -21.83 26.16 -5.62
CA GLY A 90 -23.03 25.37 -5.88
C GLY A 90 -22.95 23.94 -5.30
N PRO A 91 -24.04 23.17 -5.43
CA PRO A 91 -24.09 21.78 -4.93
C PRO A 91 -23.04 20.86 -5.55
N ASN A 92 -22.71 21.08 -6.84
CA ASN A 92 -21.72 20.32 -7.60
C ASN A 92 -20.53 21.18 -8.04
N ASP A 93 -20.50 22.45 -7.65
CA ASP A 93 -19.43 23.39 -7.93
C ASP A 93 -18.72 23.74 -6.63
N MET A 94 -17.82 22.86 -6.26
CA MET A 94 -17.04 22.94 -5.02
C MET A 94 -15.57 22.76 -5.32
N GLY A 95 -14.74 23.46 -4.55
CA GLY A 95 -13.30 23.41 -4.65
C GLY A 95 -12.71 21.99 -4.52
N ILE A 96 -11.54 21.80 -5.11
CA ILE A 96 -10.87 20.51 -5.17
C ILE A 96 -10.66 19.86 -3.80
N GLY A 97 -10.47 20.67 -2.74
CA GLY A 97 -10.31 20.17 -1.38
C GLY A 97 -11.53 19.42 -0.88
N TRP A 98 -12.75 19.91 -1.14
CA TRP A 98 -13.99 19.22 -0.77
C TRP A 98 -14.18 17.94 -1.56
N ASN A 99 -13.81 17.92 -2.84
CA ASN A 99 -13.88 16.75 -3.69
C ASN A 99 -12.96 15.64 -3.17
N VAL A 100 -11.71 15.98 -2.81
CA VAL A 100 -10.76 15.02 -2.21
C VAL A 100 -11.27 14.49 -0.87
N LEU A 101 -11.81 15.36 0.00
CA LEU A 101 -12.34 14.94 1.31
C LEU A 101 -13.52 13.99 1.16
N ALA A 102 -14.45 14.25 0.23
CA ALA A 102 -15.58 13.36 -0.04
C ALA A 102 -15.12 11.97 -0.51
N SER A 103 -14.14 11.93 -1.44
CA SER A 103 -13.55 10.67 -1.89
C SER A 103 -12.85 9.93 -0.75
N LEU A 104 -12.09 10.63 0.10
CA LEU A 104 -11.42 10.04 1.27
C LEU A 104 -12.41 9.47 2.29
N GLN A 105 -13.53 10.14 2.52
CA GLN A 105 -14.59 9.64 3.41
C GLN A 105 -15.16 8.30 2.90
N ARG A 106 -15.48 8.20 1.60
CA ARG A 106 -15.98 6.96 0.99
C ARG A 106 -14.96 5.84 1.05
N VAL A 107 -13.68 6.18 0.78
CA VAL A 107 -12.57 5.23 0.92
C VAL A 107 -12.47 4.74 2.35
N ALA A 108 -12.51 5.62 3.34
CA ALA A 108 -12.42 5.23 4.76
C ALA A 108 -13.54 4.25 5.15
N VAL A 109 -14.77 4.49 4.70
CA VAL A 109 -15.91 3.60 4.97
C VAL A 109 -15.73 2.25 4.26
N GLY A 110 -15.56 2.23 2.94
CA GLY A 110 -15.48 0.98 2.15
C GLY A 110 -14.25 0.14 2.54
N PHE A 111 -13.10 0.77 2.71
CA PHE A 111 -11.87 0.12 3.15
C PHE A 111 -11.95 -0.37 4.60
N GLY A 112 -12.54 0.44 5.50
CA GLY A 112 -12.76 0.04 6.89
C GLY A 112 -13.64 -1.20 7.01
N LEU A 113 -14.74 -1.26 6.26
CA LEU A 113 -15.59 -2.45 6.17
C LEU A 113 -14.84 -3.65 5.59
N ALA A 114 -14.03 -3.43 4.55
CA ALA A 114 -13.19 -4.49 3.98
C ALA A 114 -12.18 -5.05 4.98
N ALA A 115 -11.59 -4.20 5.82
CA ALA A 115 -10.66 -4.63 6.87
C ALA A 115 -11.39 -5.42 7.97
N LEU A 116 -12.55 -4.93 8.42
CA LEU A 116 -13.37 -5.58 9.46
C LEU A 116 -13.86 -6.97 9.03
N ALA A 117 -14.18 -7.17 7.77
CA ALA A 117 -14.63 -8.46 7.25
C ALA A 117 -13.47 -9.32 6.74
N GLY A 118 -12.55 -8.72 5.97
CA GLY A 118 -11.51 -9.44 5.25
C GLY A 118 -10.43 -10.02 6.15
N ILE A 119 -10.01 -9.29 7.19
CA ILE A 119 -8.99 -9.79 8.11
C ILE A 119 -9.48 -11.00 8.90
N PRO A 120 -10.65 -10.98 9.59
CA PRO A 120 -11.19 -12.16 10.27
C PRO A 120 -11.44 -13.32 9.32
N LEU A 121 -12.00 -13.07 8.13
CA LEU A 121 -12.22 -14.11 7.12
C LEU A 121 -10.89 -14.73 6.67
N GLY A 122 -9.84 -13.93 6.50
CA GLY A 122 -8.49 -14.39 6.20
C GLY A 122 -7.92 -15.31 7.28
N PHE A 123 -8.12 -14.96 8.57
CA PHE A 123 -7.74 -15.85 9.69
C PHE A 123 -8.51 -17.18 9.67
N LEU A 124 -9.82 -17.16 9.40
CA LEU A 124 -10.63 -18.39 9.30
C LEU A 124 -10.15 -19.27 8.15
N ILE A 125 -9.94 -18.71 6.98
CA ILE A 125 -9.48 -19.42 5.78
C ILE A 125 -8.06 -19.98 5.98
N GLY A 126 -7.18 -19.21 6.63
CA GLY A 126 -5.82 -19.65 6.90
C GLY A 126 -5.74 -20.74 7.96
N ARG A 127 -6.59 -20.68 9.01
CA ARG A 127 -6.57 -21.58 10.15
C ARG A 127 -7.29 -22.92 9.90
N PHE A 128 -8.43 -22.87 9.21
CA PHE A 128 -9.32 -24.02 9.08
C PHE A 128 -9.42 -24.50 7.63
N THR A 129 -9.06 -25.75 7.38
CA THR A 129 -9.09 -26.34 6.04
C THR A 129 -10.50 -26.35 5.41
N PHE A 130 -11.55 -26.46 6.22
CA PHE A 130 -12.92 -26.41 5.76
C PHE A 130 -13.22 -25.07 5.08
N PHE A 131 -12.97 -23.94 5.76
CA PHE A 131 -13.17 -22.62 5.19
C PHE A 131 -12.25 -22.36 3.98
N SER A 132 -11.03 -22.85 4.03
CA SER A 132 -10.11 -22.78 2.90
C SER A 132 -10.69 -23.42 1.65
N ARG A 133 -11.18 -24.66 1.75
CA ARG A 133 -11.77 -25.38 0.63
C ARG A 133 -13.06 -24.74 0.12
N MET A 134 -13.87 -24.19 1.02
CA MET A 134 -15.14 -23.51 0.71
C MET A 134 -14.92 -22.18 -0.02
N PHE A 135 -14.02 -21.33 0.48
CA PHE A 135 -13.85 -19.98 -0.06
C PHE A 135 -12.82 -19.86 -1.18
N SER A 136 -11.85 -20.79 -1.31
CA SER A 136 -10.82 -20.72 -2.35
C SER A 136 -11.40 -20.62 -3.78
N PRO A 137 -12.39 -21.43 -4.19
CA PRO A 137 -12.95 -21.32 -5.53
C PRO A 137 -13.71 -20.01 -5.73
N LEU A 138 -14.39 -19.50 -4.71
CA LEU A 138 -15.10 -18.22 -4.76
C LEU A 138 -14.13 -17.04 -4.91
N ILE A 139 -13.03 -17.06 -4.14
CA ILE A 139 -11.98 -16.04 -4.24
C ILE A 139 -11.33 -16.08 -5.64
N ALA A 140 -11.03 -17.27 -6.16
CA ALA A 140 -10.45 -17.43 -7.50
C ALA A 140 -11.37 -16.90 -8.61
N LEU A 141 -12.70 -17.06 -8.45
CA LEU A 141 -13.70 -16.58 -9.40
C LEU A 141 -13.93 -15.08 -9.32
N LEU A 142 -14.05 -14.53 -8.10
CA LEU A 142 -14.50 -13.14 -7.89
C LEU A 142 -13.36 -12.12 -7.88
N ARG A 143 -12.15 -12.52 -7.51
CA ARG A 143 -10.97 -11.64 -7.46
C ARG A 143 -10.63 -10.96 -8.80
N PRO A 144 -10.65 -11.64 -9.97
CA PRO A 144 -10.31 -11.01 -11.24
C PRO A 144 -11.43 -10.13 -11.82
N VAL A 145 -12.61 -10.08 -11.19
CA VAL A 145 -13.74 -9.27 -11.67
C VAL A 145 -13.39 -7.79 -11.56
N SER A 146 -13.60 -7.06 -12.66
CA SER A 146 -13.35 -5.61 -12.72
C SER A 146 -14.13 -4.87 -11.65
N PRO A 147 -13.51 -3.91 -10.95
CA PRO A 147 -14.19 -3.04 -10.00
C PRO A 147 -15.43 -2.36 -10.59
N LEU A 148 -15.36 -1.93 -11.84
CA LEU A 148 -16.48 -1.27 -12.52
C LEU A 148 -17.68 -2.18 -12.78
N ALA A 149 -17.49 -3.50 -12.82
CA ALA A 149 -18.59 -4.45 -12.93
C ALA A 149 -19.41 -4.58 -11.63
N TRP A 150 -18.80 -4.28 -10.48
CA TRP A 150 -19.49 -4.30 -9.18
C TRP A 150 -20.33 -3.05 -8.92
N LEU A 151 -20.02 -1.93 -9.55
CA LEU A 151 -20.70 -0.65 -9.34
C LEU A 151 -22.18 -0.67 -9.71
N PRO A 152 -22.61 -1.18 -10.88
CA PRO A 152 -24.04 -1.30 -11.22
C PRO A 152 -24.81 -2.17 -10.22
N ILE A 153 -24.19 -3.24 -9.71
CA ILE A 153 -24.79 -4.09 -8.69
C ILE A 153 -25.01 -3.31 -7.39
N GLY A 154 -23.99 -2.52 -6.99
CA GLY A 154 -24.11 -1.62 -5.85
C GLY A 154 -25.21 -0.58 -6.02
N LEU A 155 -25.34 0.03 -7.21
CA LEU A 155 -26.40 0.99 -7.50
C LEU A 155 -27.79 0.37 -7.45
N LEU A 156 -27.98 -0.84 -7.97
CA LEU A 156 -29.24 -1.59 -7.89
C LEU A 156 -29.59 -1.93 -6.43
N LEU A 157 -28.62 -2.32 -5.63
CA LEU A 157 -28.82 -2.75 -4.25
C LEU A 157 -29.14 -1.58 -3.32
N PHE A 158 -28.37 -0.48 -3.43
CA PHE A 158 -28.47 0.64 -2.50
C PHE A 158 -29.27 1.83 -3.03
N GLN A 159 -29.51 1.93 -4.35
CA GLN A 159 -30.23 3.00 -5.02
C GLN A 159 -29.71 4.42 -4.72
N LYS A 160 -28.47 4.51 -4.25
CA LYS A 160 -27.76 5.75 -3.90
C LYS A 160 -26.30 5.64 -4.30
N ALA A 161 -25.74 6.72 -4.84
CA ALA A 161 -24.35 6.77 -5.33
C ALA A 161 -23.31 6.52 -4.22
N GLU A 162 -23.47 7.16 -3.04
CA GLU A 162 -22.51 7.05 -1.95
C GLU A 162 -22.34 5.62 -1.38
N PRO A 163 -23.43 4.91 -0.99
CA PRO A 163 -23.31 3.53 -0.54
C PRO A 163 -22.82 2.60 -1.64
N ALA A 164 -23.23 2.82 -2.91
CA ALA A 164 -22.80 2.01 -4.03
C ALA A 164 -21.30 2.13 -4.29
N SER A 165 -20.74 3.35 -4.21
CA SER A 165 -19.29 3.59 -4.32
C SER A 165 -18.54 2.95 -3.16
N SER A 166 -19.01 3.10 -1.92
CA SER A 166 -18.41 2.45 -0.74
C SER A 166 -18.47 0.92 -0.80
N TRP A 167 -19.57 0.36 -1.31
CA TRP A 167 -19.69 -1.07 -1.60
C TRP A 167 -18.66 -1.55 -2.61
N THR A 168 -18.47 -0.80 -3.70
CA THR A 168 -17.51 -1.15 -4.75
C THR A 168 -16.09 -1.15 -4.19
N ILE A 169 -15.75 -0.17 -3.35
CA ILE A 169 -14.47 -0.16 -2.62
C ILE A 169 -14.35 -1.40 -1.73
N PHE A 170 -15.37 -1.69 -0.93
CA PHE A 170 -15.41 -2.84 -0.02
C PHE A 170 -15.12 -4.14 -0.76
N ILE A 171 -15.88 -4.45 -1.82
CA ILE A 171 -15.78 -5.72 -2.54
C ILE A 171 -14.44 -5.89 -3.26
N CYS A 172 -13.80 -4.78 -3.69
CA CYS A 172 -12.51 -4.82 -4.37
C CYS A 172 -11.33 -4.88 -3.38
N SER A 173 -11.45 -4.22 -2.23
CA SER A 173 -10.39 -4.12 -1.24
C SER A 173 -10.31 -5.32 -0.30
N ILE A 174 -11.38 -6.11 -0.19
CA ILE A 174 -11.42 -7.26 0.72
C ILE A 174 -10.44 -8.37 0.32
N TRP A 175 -10.24 -8.62 -0.98
CA TRP A 175 -9.48 -9.76 -1.47
C TRP A 175 -8.00 -9.75 -1.07
N PRO A 176 -7.24 -8.64 -1.23
CA PRO A 176 -5.86 -8.62 -0.76
C PRO A 176 -5.73 -8.82 0.75
N MET A 177 -6.68 -8.31 1.55
CA MET A 177 -6.70 -8.52 2.99
C MET A 177 -6.92 -9.99 3.34
N VAL A 178 -7.93 -10.62 2.75
CA VAL A 178 -8.24 -12.05 2.95
C VAL A 178 -7.05 -12.91 2.55
N ILE A 179 -6.52 -12.71 1.35
CA ILE A 179 -5.47 -13.59 0.79
C ILE A 179 -4.18 -13.47 1.58
N ASN A 180 -3.70 -12.24 1.85
CA ASN A 180 -2.45 -12.04 2.58
C ASN A 180 -2.56 -12.51 4.03
N THR A 181 -3.71 -12.29 4.69
CA THR A 181 -3.94 -12.79 6.04
C THR A 181 -3.97 -14.31 6.08
N ALA A 182 -4.70 -14.95 5.17
CA ALA A 182 -4.78 -16.40 5.09
C ALA A 182 -3.41 -17.05 4.82
N GLU A 183 -2.65 -16.46 3.91
CA GLU A 183 -1.29 -16.90 3.59
C GLU A 183 -0.35 -16.71 4.78
N GLY A 184 -0.44 -15.59 5.49
CA GLY A 184 0.30 -15.35 6.72
C GLY A 184 0.05 -16.42 7.78
N VAL A 185 -1.22 -16.81 7.98
CA VAL A 185 -1.60 -17.87 8.92
C VAL A 185 -1.02 -19.22 8.50
N ARG A 186 -1.05 -19.56 7.20
CA ARG A 186 -0.54 -20.85 6.68
C ARG A 186 0.98 -20.97 6.81
N ARG A 187 1.71 -19.86 6.80
CA ARG A 187 3.19 -19.85 6.92
C ARG A 187 3.69 -20.09 8.34
N ILE A 188 2.81 -20.13 9.33
CA ILE A 188 3.22 -20.39 10.71
C ILE A 188 3.64 -21.85 10.84
N PRO A 189 4.85 -22.13 11.38
CA PRO A 189 5.32 -23.49 11.63
C PRO A 189 4.36 -24.27 12.52
N GLN A 190 4.09 -25.52 12.14
CA GLN A 190 3.16 -26.38 12.88
C GLN A 190 3.62 -26.67 14.32
N ASP A 191 4.92 -26.56 14.58
CA ASP A 191 5.49 -26.78 15.92
C ASP A 191 4.90 -25.82 16.97
N TYR A 192 4.69 -24.55 16.61
CA TYR A 192 4.04 -23.60 17.53
C TYR A 192 2.61 -24.01 17.85
N LEU A 193 1.88 -24.55 16.89
CA LEU A 193 0.51 -25.01 17.09
C LEU A 193 0.47 -26.35 17.85
N ASN A 194 1.48 -27.20 17.68
CA ASN A 194 1.64 -28.45 18.43
C ASN A 194 1.91 -28.14 19.91
N VAL A 195 2.84 -27.24 20.20
CA VAL A 195 3.11 -26.77 21.57
C VAL A 195 1.85 -26.18 22.22
N ALA A 196 1.11 -25.35 21.47
CA ALA A 196 -0.13 -24.77 21.97
C ALA A 196 -1.19 -25.85 22.31
N ARG A 197 -1.26 -26.96 21.54
CA ARG A 197 -2.14 -28.09 21.83
C ARG A 197 -1.69 -28.87 23.05
N VAL A 198 -0.41 -29.10 23.22
CA VAL A 198 0.13 -29.77 24.42
C VAL A 198 -0.19 -28.97 25.68
N LEU A 199 -0.11 -27.62 25.57
CA LEU A 199 -0.50 -26.71 26.66
C LEU A 199 -2.02 -26.54 26.83
N GLN A 200 -2.84 -27.25 26.05
CA GLN A 200 -4.30 -27.17 26.03
C GLN A 200 -4.86 -25.75 25.92
N LEU A 201 -4.19 -24.89 25.15
CA LEU A 201 -4.63 -23.51 24.94
C LEU A 201 -5.94 -23.47 24.14
N SER A 202 -6.86 -22.59 24.54
CA SER A 202 -8.09 -22.35 23.77
C SER A 202 -7.78 -21.73 22.41
N GLU A 203 -8.62 -21.99 21.38
CA GLU A 203 -8.46 -21.42 20.03
C GLU A 203 -8.39 -19.89 20.06
N TRP A 204 -9.13 -19.25 20.96
CA TRP A 204 -9.07 -17.79 21.14
C TRP A 204 -7.72 -17.31 21.67
N THR A 205 -7.12 -18.06 22.60
CA THR A 205 -5.77 -17.75 23.12
C THR A 205 -4.72 -17.95 22.05
N ILE A 206 -4.82 -19.04 21.26
CA ILE A 206 -3.96 -19.30 20.11
C ILE A 206 -4.07 -18.15 19.11
N LEU A 207 -5.29 -17.76 18.73
CA LEU A 207 -5.54 -16.67 17.80
C LEU A 207 -4.90 -15.36 18.29
N ARG A 208 -5.19 -14.94 19.53
CA ARG A 208 -4.80 -13.62 20.04
C ARG A 208 -3.32 -13.53 20.41
N ARG A 209 -2.72 -14.58 20.98
CA ARG A 209 -1.36 -14.53 21.55
C ARG A 209 -0.29 -15.11 20.63
N ILE A 210 -0.67 -15.99 19.71
CA ILE A 210 0.29 -16.67 18.80
C ILE A 210 0.06 -16.22 17.37
N LEU A 211 -1.14 -16.45 16.82
CA LEU A 211 -1.42 -16.21 15.40
C LEU A 211 -1.41 -14.72 15.05
N PHE A 212 -2.15 -13.91 15.79
CA PHE A 212 -2.30 -12.48 15.46
C PHE A 212 -0.95 -11.73 15.41
N PRO A 213 -0.07 -11.83 16.44
CA PRO A 213 1.22 -11.17 16.38
C PRO A 213 2.14 -11.71 15.28
N ALA A 214 2.12 -13.03 15.04
CA ALA A 214 2.96 -13.65 14.02
C ALA A 214 2.50 -13.33 12.59
N VAL A 215 1.19 -13.17 12.37
CA VAL A 215 0.59 -12.88 11.05
C VAL A 215 0.54 -11.38 10.75
N LEU A 216 0.73 -10.53 11.75
CA LEU A 216 0.61 -9.09 11.64
C LEU A 216 1.36 -8.48 10.43
N PRO A 217 2.62 -8.87 10.10
CA PRO A 217 3.29 -8.37 8.91
C PRO A 217 2.56 -8.69 7.60
N ALA A 218 1.98 -9.89 7.51
CA ALA A 218 1.21 -10.30 6.32
C ALA A 218 -0.14 -9.55 6.25
N VAL A 219 -0.81 -9.36 7.38
CA VAL A 219 -2.03 -8.51 7.48
C VAL A 219 -1.71 -7.10 7.00
N LEU A 220 -0.63 -6.48 7.47
CA LEU A 220 -0.23 -5.14 7.08
C LEU A 220 0.10 -5.05 5.58
N THR A 221 0.67 -6.10 5.00
CA THR A 221 0.88 -6.18 3.54
C THR A 221 -0.46 -6.20 2.80
N GLY A 222 -1.42 -7.01 3.26
CA GLY A 222 -2.77 -7.04 2.69
C GLY A 222 -3.49 -5.69 2.79
N VAL A 223 -3.42 -5.04 3.94
CA VAL A 223 -3.98 -3.71 4.20
C VAL A 223 -3.37 -2.66 3.27
N ARG A 224 -2.05 -2.67 3.10
CA ARG A 224 -1.34 -1.75 2.19
C ARG A 224 -1.77 -1.91 0.74
N LEU A 225 -1.86 -3.14 0.24
CA LEU A 225 -2.32 -3.40 -1.12
C LEU A 225 -3.77 -2.96 -1.32
N SER A 226 -4.61 -3.19 -0.31
CA SER A 226 -6.02 -2.84 -0.34
C SER A 226 -6.28 -1.34 -0.38
N ILE A 227 -5.50 -0.51 0.33
CA ILE A 227 -5.70 0.96 0.29
C ILE A 227 -5.39 1.53 -1.09
N GLY A 228 -4.35 1.00 -1.77
CA GLY A 228 -4.03 1.39 -3.14
C GLY A 228 -5.17 1.06 -4.11
N ILE A 229 -5.75 -0.13 -3.98
CA ILE A 229 -6.93 -0.54 -4.77
C ILE A 229 -8.14 0.32 -4.42
N ALA A 230 -8.42 0.57 -3.13
CA ALA A 230 -9.54 1.40 -2.68
C ALA A 230 -9.48 2.80 -3.30
N TRP A 231 -8.30 3.43 -3.28
CA TRP A 231 -8.09 4.75 -3.85
C TRP A 231 -8.24 4.79 -5.38
N LEU A 232 -7.74 3.78 -6.08
CA LEU A 232 -7.92 3.67 -7.53
C LEU A 232 -9.38 3.44 -7.92
N VAL A 233 -10.08 2.59 -7.17
CA VAL A 233 -11.48 2.22 -7.43
C VAL A 233 -12.42 3.39 -7.22
N ILE A 234 -12.23 4.22 -6.16
CA ILE A 234 -13.15 5.32 -5.88
C ILE A 234 -13.15 6.36 -7.01
N VAL A 235 -11.98 6.69 -7.55
CA VAL A 235 -11.88 7.66 -8.66
C VAL A 235 -12.72 7.20 -9.84
N ALA A 236 -12.60 5.93 -10.24
CA ALA A 236 -13.38 5.36 -11.34
C ALA A 236 -14.88 5.27 -11.02
N ALA A 237 -15.24 4.91 -9.79
CA ALA A 237 -16.63 4.82 -9.37
C ALA A 237 -17.32 6.20 -9.39
N GLU A 238 -16.66 7.23 -8.89
CA GLU A 238 -17.19 8.60 -8.86
C GLU A 238 -17.36 9.21 -10.25
N MET A 239 -16.49 8.89 -11.20
CA MET A 239 -16.67 9.31 -12.61
C MET A 239 -18.00 8.82 -13.19
N LEU A 240 -18.47 7.66 -12.75
CA LEU A 240 -19.71 7.04 -13.28
C LEU A 240 -20.95 7.37 -12.46
N THR A 241 -20.80 7.58 -11.14
CA THR A 241 -21.95 7.82 -10.25
C THR A 241 -22.33 9.28 -10.13
N GLY A 242 -21.43 10.19 -10.43
CA GLY A 242 -21.65 11.63 -10.24
C GLY A 242 -21.57 12.06 -8.77
N GLY A 243 -21.88 13.32 -8.52
CA GLY A 243 -21.87 13.94 -7.20
C GLY A 243 -20.52 14.53 -6.80
N LEU A 244 -20.34 14.83 -5.51
CA LEU A 244 -19.10 15.40 -5.00
C LEU A 244 -18.02 14.31 -4.91
N GLY A 245 -16.84 14.56 -5.45
CA GLY A 245 -15.70 13.64 -5.42
C GLY A 245 -14.69 13.94 -6.54
N ILE A 246 -13.41 13.55 -6.32
CA ILE A 246 -12.34 13.87 -7.27
C ILE A 246 -12.55 13.20 -8.64
N GLY A 247 -13.14 12.00 -8.66
CA GLY A 247 -13.44 11.32 -9.92
C GLY A 247 -14.52 12.03 -10.73
N PHE A 248 -15.59 12.50 -10.09
CA PHE A 248 -16.63 13.29 -10.77
C PHE A 248 -16.11 14.68 -11.17
N TRP A 249 -15.26 15.30 -10.36
CA TRP A 249 -14.60 16.55 -10.72
C TRP A 249 -13.79 16.40 -12.01
N ILE A 250 -12.98 15.35 -12.16
CA ILE A 250 -12.26 15.06 -13.41
C ILE A 250 -13.21 14.89 -14.60
N TRP A 251 -14.33 14.19 -14.37
CA TRP A 251 -15.33 14.01 -15.42
C TRP A 251 -15.93 15.34 -15.90
N ASN A 252 -16.19 16.26 -14.98
CA ASN A 252 -16.68 17.60 -15.30
C ASN A 252 -15.61 18.41 -16.07
N GLU A 253 -14.36 18.39 -15.63
CA GLU A 253 -13.26 19.08 -16.31
C GLU A 253 -13.01 18.52 -17.72
N TRP A 254 -13.19 17.22 -17.90
CA TRP A 254 -13.17 16.59 -19.22
C TRP A 254 -14.29 17.10 -20.14
N ASN A 255 -15.52 17.19 -19.63
CA ASN A 255 -16.66 17.72 -20.40
C ASN A 255 -16.51 19.21 -20.71
N ASN A 256 -15.83 19.96 -19.86
CA ASN A 256 -15.48 21.37 -20.05
C ASN A 256 -14.24 21.57 -20.95
N LEU A 257 -13.60 20.48 -21.41
CA LEU A 257 -12.38 20.48 -22.18
C LEU A 257 -11.19 21.19 -21.48
N ASN A 258 -11.21 21.21 -20.16
CA ASN A 258 -10.17 21.79 -19.32
C ASN A 258 -9.10 20.74 -18.98
N VAL A 259 -8.18 20.53 -19.91
CA VAL A 259 -7.17 19.49 -19.79
C VAL A 259 -6.13 19.83 -18.71
N GLU A 260 -5.86 21.09 -18.43
CA GLU A 260 -4.98 21.55 -17.35
C GLU A 260 -5.45 21.03 -16.01
N ASN A 261 -6.72 21.20 -15.69
CA ASN A 261 -7.30 20.74 -14.44
C ASN A 261 -7.30 19.21 -14.31
N ILE A 262 -7.47 18.48 -15.42
CA ILE A 262 -7.34 17.01 -15.42
C ILE A 262 -5.92 16.58 -15.05
N LEU A 263 -4.90 17.24 -15.62
CA LEU A 263 -3.51 16.95 -15.27
C LEU A 263 -3.18 17.27 -13.81
N ILE A 264 -3.73 18.38 -13.30
CA ILE A 264 -3.62 18.74 -11.87
C ILE A 264 -4.26 17.66 -11.01
N ALA A 265 -5.46 17.17 -11.37
CA ALA A 265 -6.13 16.09 -10.66
C ALA A 265 -5.31 14.81 -10.62
N ILE A 266 -4.66 14.43 -11.72
CA ILE A 266 -3.77 13.25 -11.78
C ILE A 266 -2.64 13.40 -10.74
N VAL A 267 -2.03 14.58 -10.64
CA VAL A 267 -1.00 14.84 -9.63
C VAL A 267 -1.58 14.75 -8.21
N ILE A 268 -2.74 15.35 -7.96
CA ILE A 268 -3.42 15.31 -6.65
C ILE A 268 -3.74 13.87 -6.26
N ILE A 269 -4.30 13.06 -7.18
CA ILE A 269 -4.60 11.64 -6.95
C ILE A 269 -3.32 10.88 -6.58
N GLY A 270 -2.23 11.12 -7.31
CA GLY A 270 -0.94 10.52 -7.03
C GLY A 270 -0.40 10.89 -5.65
N VAL A 271 -0.44 12.16 -5.29
CA VAL A 271 0.01 12.68 -3.99
C VAL A 271 -0.84 12.11 -2.86
N VAL A 272 -2.16 12.17 -2.97
CA VAL A 272 -3.07 11.63 -1.94
C VAL A 272 -2.89 10.12 -1.78
N GLY A 273 -2.79 9.36 -2.87
CA GLY A 273 -2.51 7.93 -2.83
C GLY A 273 -1.20 7.61 -2.10
N LEU A 274 -0.14 8.37 -2.40
CA LEU A 274 1.15 8.24 -1.74
C LEU A 274 1.06 8.59 -0.24
N LEU A 275 0.31 9.62 0.13
CA LEU A 275 0.10 10.00 1.53
C LEU A 275 -0.68 8.91 2.30
N LEU A 276 -1.71 8.31 1.69
CA LEU A 276 -2.46 7.20 2.27
C LEU A 276 -1.55 5.99 2.52
N GLU A 277 -0.73 5.62 1.54
CA GLU A 277 0.23 4.52 1.68
C GLU A 277 1.28 4.80 2.75
N GLN A 278 1.86 6.00 2.77
CA GLN A 278 2.84 6.43 3.77
C GLN A 278 2.24 6.46 5.17
N GLY A 279 1.02 6.99 5.32
CA GLY A 279 0.29 7.02 6.57
C GLY A 279 0.07 5.62 7.15
N LEU A 280 -0.37 4.68 6.32
CA LEU A 280 -0.49 3.28 6.72
C LEU A 280 0.85 2.65 7.11
N MET A 281 1.94 2.94 6.36
CA MET A 281 3.26 2.43 6.70
C MET A 281 3.78 2.97 8.04
N LEU A 282 3.50 4.22 8.35
CA LEU A 282 3.87 4.81 9.66
C LEU A 282 3.14 4.11 10.80
N ILE A 283 1.84 3.83 10.64
CA ILE A 283 1.05 3.07 11.61
C ILE A 283 1.60 1.64 11.72
N ALA A 284 1.85 0.98 10.58
CA ALA A 284 2.37 -0.37 10.51
C ALA A 284 3.72 -0.54 11.23
N ARG A 285 4.64 0.41 11.07
CA ARG A 285 5.96 0.40 11.74
C ARG A 285 5.85 0.44 13.26
N ARG A 286 4.80 1.02 13.80
CA ARG A 286 4.58 1.09 15.25
C ARG A 286 4.16 -0.26 15.84
N PHE A 287 3.60 -1.15 15.01
CA PHE A 287 3.13 -2.48 15.40
C PHE A 287 4.07 -3.62 14.97
N SER A 288 5.00 -3.38 14.04
CA SER A 288 5.96 -4.40 13.62
C SER A 288 7.16 -4.44 14.59
N TRP A 289 7.20 -5.47 15.43
CA TRP A 289 8.29 -5.74 16.39
C TRP A 289 9.52 -6.43 15.76
N GLN A 290 9.53 -6.62 14.44
CA GLN A 290 10.56 -7.36 13.72
C GLN A 290 11.50 -6.45 12.97
N GLU A 291 12.33 -5.68 13.68
CA GLU A 291 13.61 -5.17 13.17
C GLU A 291 14.26 -4.30 14.24
N LYS A 292 14.77 -4.95 15.28
CA LYS A 292 15.86 -4.39 16.10
C LYS A 292 16.98 -5.40 16.23
#